data_a5e170700ad72bb4b4799ff2a5806ddb
#
_entry.id   a5e170700ad72bb4b4799ff2a5806ddb
#
_cell.length_a   1.000
_cell.length_b   1.000
_cell.length_c   1.000
_cell.angle_alpha   90.00
_cell.angle_beta   90.00
_cell.angle_gamma   90.00
#
_symmetry.space_group_name_H-M   'P 1'
#
loop_
_entity.id
_entity.type
_entity.pdbx_description
1 polymer ?
#
loop_
_entity_poly.entity_id
_entity_poly.type
_entity_poly.pdbx_seq_one_letter_code
_entity_poly.pdbx_strand_id
1 'polypeptide(L)'
;AQRGEAACIRPCISCNIGCVKHRAMLNQPIRCTVNPSIAAEEWHKAHQVKKRCNVVVVGGGVAGLEAACSAAETGCTVTLLEKEQELGGWLRLLAKVPEKFRMKRLLAWFLQRAEKLKNLACLTGVTATPERILAFKPDLVVWCTGSEPAHPPIPGLVEHLSAENARVMDVLGWLRSLERLSVVKGKEIVLAGGGPVALDVAEFFAENDNHVTIVELLPQIGGGQDGFSRQYFRELLEKHNATILTSHRIEAITDEAVVVSGEAGRRELPYDYAFCCLGLRAKPIDVTVCEELTVCGIQLLCIGDSKQPRLMYDGILEGRNVIERLKAMGYYENN
;
A
#
# COMPACT_ATOMS: atom_id res chain seq x y z
N ALA A 1 -2.88 -26.85 -6.55
CA ALA A 1 -1.96 -27.62 -7.43
C ALA A 1 -2.55 -28.98 -7.80
N GLN A 2 -2.91 -29.82 -6.84
CA GLN A 2 -3.44 -31.18 -7.09
C GLN A 2 -4.74 -31.20 -7.94
N ARG A 3 -5.53 -30.13 -7.92
CA ARG A 3 -6.78 -30.00 -8.71
C ARG A 3 -6.57 -29.36 -10.09
N GLY A 4 -5.33 -29.08 -10.51
CA GLY A 4 -5.03 -28.41 -11.77
C GLY A 4 -5.36 -26.92 -11.83
N GLU A 5 -5.85 -26.33 -10.74
CA GLU A 5 -6.29 -24.93 -10.66
C GLU A 5 -5.13 -23.98 -10.28
N ALA A 6 -4.14 -23.85 -11.16
CA ALA A 6 -2.96 -23.01 -10.88
C ALA A 6 -3.31 -21.53 -10.57
N ALA A 7 -4.36 -21.00 -11.20
CA ALA A 7 -4.82 -19.64 -10.99
C ALA A 7 -5.36 -19.39 -9.56
N CYS A 8 -5.76 -20.43 -8.83
CA CYS A 8 -6.21 -20.33 -7.45
C CYS A 8 -5.05 -20.28 -6.44
N ILE A 9 -3.82 -20.55 -6.87
CA ILE A 9 -2.64 -20.51 -6.00
C ILE A 9 -2.27 -19.06 -5.74
N ARG A 10 -2.25 -18.67 -4.46
CA ARG A 10 -1.82 -17.33 -4.03
C ARG A 10 -0.36 -17.08 -4.45
N PRO A 11 -0.08 -16.10 -5.31
CA PRO A 11 1.25 -15.93 -5.87
C PRO A 11 2.22 -15.28 -4.88
N CYS A 12 3.47 -15.72 -4.87
CA CYS A 12 4.56 -15.03 -4.19
C CYS A 12 4.92 -13.74 -4.96
N ILE A 13 5.16 -12.65 -4.24
CA ILE A 13 5.60 -11.37 -4.80
C ILE A 13 7.11 -11.10 -4.59
N SER A 14 7.85 -12.05 -4.08
CA SER A 14 9.30 -11.99 -3.82
C SER A 14 9.74 -10.78 -2.94
N CYS A 15 8.92 -10.42 -1.96
CA CYS A 15 9.16 -9.26 -1.10
C CYS A 15 10.17 -9.49 0.02
N ASN A 16 10.59 -10.72 0.27
CA ASN A 16 11.53 -11.13 1.31
C ASN A 16 11.19 -10.74 2.76
N ILE A 17 10.07 -10.08 3.01
CA ILE A 17 9.72 -9.51 4.33
C ILE A 17 9.47 -10.60 5.37
N GLY A 18 8.49 -11.46 5.15
CA GLY A 18 8.06 -12.44 6.16
C GLY A 18 8.92 -13.72 6.19
N CYS A 19 9.42 -14.16 5.04
CA CYS A 19 10.25 -15.36 4.94
C CYS A 19 11.72 -15.06 5.21
N VAL A 20 12.38 -14.23 4.42
CA VAL A 20 13.82 -13.98 4.54
C VAL A 20 14.13 -13.12 5.75
N LYS A 21 13.56 -11.90 5.84
CA LYS A 21 13.86 -10.98 6.93
C LYS A 21 13.46 -11.55 8.28
N HIS A 22 12.20 -11.99 8.46
CA HIS A 22 11.75 -12.52 9.74
C HIS A 22 12.47 -13.82 10.10
N ARG A 23 12.45 -14.82 9.20
CA ARG A 23 13.00 -16.15 9.55
C ARG A 23 14.51 -16.20 9.50
N ALA A 24 15.12 -15.78 8.38
CA ALA A 24 16.56 -15.98 8.19
C ALA A 24 17.41 -14.90 8.87
N MET A 25 16.95 -13.63 8.92
CA MET A 25 17.76 -12.55 9.49
C MET A 25 17.46 -12.25 10.96
N LEU A 26 16.16 -12.31 11.35
CA LEU A 26 15.75 -11.96 12.71
C LEU A 26 15.48 -13.18 13.61
N ASN A 27 15.63 -14.40 13.07
CA ASN A 27 15.32 -15.66 13.77
C ASN A 27 13.93 -15.67 14.42
N GLN A 28 12.94 -15.05 13.75
CA GLN A 28 11.55 -15.01 14.17
C GLN A 28 10.73 -16.07 13.41
N PRO A 29 9.50 -16.41 13.86
CA PRO A 29 8.62 -17.31 13.12
C PRO A 29 8.43 -16.84 11.68
N ILE A 30 8.40 -17.81 10.74
CA ILE A 30 8.15 -17.52 9.34
C ILE A 30 6.79 -16.86 9.16
N ARG A 31 6.74 -15.87 8.28
CA ARG A 31 5.52 -15.15 7.88
C ARG A 31 5.53 -14.94 6.37
N CYS A 32 4.43 -14.49 5.82
CA CYS A 32 4.36 -14.17 4.39
C CYS A 32 3.46 -12.94 4.16
N THR A 33 3.94 -11.99 3.37
CA THR A 33 3.17 -10.80 3.02
C THR A 33 1.83 -11.14 2.38
N VAL A 34 1.82 -12.08 1.45
CA VAL A 34 0.60 -12.41 0.69
C VAL A 34 -0.19 -13.57 1.29
N ASN A 35 0.41 -14.39 2.14
CA ASN A 35 -0.29 -15.49 2.81
C ASN A 35 -0.26 -15.31 4.34
N PRO A 36 -1.25 -14.61 4.91
CA PRO A 36 -1.28 -14.34 6.36
C PRO A 36 -1.47 -15.59 7.22
N SER A 37 -1.88 -16.71 6.62
CA SER A 37 -2.13 -17.97 7.35
C SER A 37 -0.90 -18.86 7.43
N ILE A 38 0.24 -18.51 6.84
CA ILE A 38 1.44 -19.35 6.93
C ILE A 38 1.92 -19.47 8.37
N ALA A 39 2.20 -20.68 8.82
CA ALA A 39 2.52 -21.02 10.20
C ALA A 39 1.44 -20.58 11.24
N ALA A 40 0.22 -20.33 10.76
CA ALA A 40 -0.95 -19.95 11.55
C ALA A 40 -2.23 -20.56 10.95
N GLU A 41 -2.10 -21.68 10.25
CA GLU A 41 -3.17 -22.29 9.47
C GLU A 41 -4.36 -22.69 10.40
N GLU A 42 -4.08 -23.29 11.53
CA GLU A 42 -5.13 -23.67 12.50
C GLU A 42 -5.80 -22.45 13.11
N TRP A 43 -5.03 -21.40 13.43
CA TRP A 43 -5.57 -20.13 13.94
C TRP A 43 -6.50 -19.45 12.94
N HIS A 44 -6.12 -19.46 11.68
CA HIS A 44 -6.88 -18.83 10.59
C HIS A 44 -7.85 -19.83 9.91
N LYS A 45 -8.08 -21.00 10.47
CA LYS A 45 -9.04 -21.95 9.92
C LYS A 45 -10.41 -21.29 9.84
N ALA A 46 -10.94 -21.22 8.63
CA ALA A 46 -12.24 -20.62 8.41
C ALA A 46 -13.34 -21.57 8.93
N HIS A 47 -14.06 -21.12 9.95
CA HIS A 47 -15.27 -21.78 10.40
C HIS A 47 -16.47 -21.10 9.74
N GLN A 48 -17.55 -21.85 9.51
CA GLN A 48 -18.78 -21.24 9.01
C GLN A 48 -19.48 -20.46 10.12
N VAL A 49 -20.03 -19.30 9.80
CA VAL A 49 -20.85 -18.52 10.74
C VAL A 49 -22.12 -19.27 11.07
N LYS A 50 -22.54 -19.25 12.34
CA LYS A 50 -23.74 -19.93 12.83
C LYS A 50 -25.02 -19.15 12.64
N LYS A 51 -24.92 -17.86 12.49
CA LYS A 51 -26.05 -16.94 12.33
C LYS A 51 -25.75 -15.97 11.19
N ARG A 52 -26.79 -15.37 10.64
CA ARG A 52 -26.64 -14.34 9.61
C ARG A 52 -25.68 -13.26 10.11
N CYS A 53 -24.74 -12.92 9.27
CA CYS A 53 -23.74 -11.89 9.51
C CYS A 53 -23.59 -11.05 8.26
N ASN A 54 -23.82 -9.75 8.35
CA ASN A 54 -23.64 -8.78 7.27
C ASN A 54 -22.39 -7.96 7.58
N VAL A 55 -21.45 -7.94 6.66
CA VAL A 55 -20.22 -7.15 6.77
C VAL A 55 -20.17 -6.14 5.64
N VAL A 56 -19.95 -4.88 5.96
CA VAL A 56 -19.65 -3.84 4.97
C VAL A 56 -18.18 -3.51 5.05
N VAL A 57 -17.49 -3.61 3.91
CA VAL A 57 -16.06 -3.27 3.79
C VAL A 57 -15.95 -1.99 2.97
N VAL A 58 -15.29 -0.97 3.52
CA VAL A 58 -15.11 0.33 2.86
C VAL A 58 -13.67 0.47 2.41
N GLY A 59 -13.46 0.41 1.08
CA GLY A 59 -12.17 0.45 0.41
C GLY A 59 -11.78 -0.88 -0.23
N GLY A 60 -11.52 -0.88 -1.52
CA GLY A 60 -11.20 -2.05 -2.34
C GLY A 60 -9.70 -2.29 -2.55
N GLY A 61 -8.83 -1.78 -1.65
CA GLY A 61 -7.40 -2.08 -1.65
C GLY A 61 -7.10 -3.50 -1.13
N VAL A 62 -5.81 -3.84 -0.96
CA VAL A 62 -5.39 -5.20 -0.54
C VAL A 62 -5.96 -5.62 0.82
N ALA A 63 -6.03 -4.69 1.79
CA ALA A 63 -6.61 -4.96 3.10
C ALA A 63 -8.11 -5.24 3.02
N GLY A 64 -8.83 -4.44 2.23
CA GLY A 64 -10.27 -4.61 2.02
C GLY A 64 -10.62 -5.87 1.23
N LEU A 65 -9.88 -6.17 0.17
CA LEU A 65 -10.06 -7.41 -0.58
C LEU A 65 -9.80 -8.64 0.28
N GLU A 66 -8.75 -8.64 1.11
CA GLU A 66 -8.50 -9.75 2.03
C GLU A 66 -9.61 -9.85 3.09
N ALA A 67 -10.05 -8.72 3.68
CA ALA A 67 -11.12 -8.70 4.66
C ALA A 67 -12.45 -9.20 4.08
N ALA A 68 -12.83 -8.68 2.92
CA ALA A 68 -14.08 -9.04 2.25
C ALA A 68 -14.11 -10.52 1.88
N CYS A 69 -13.05 -11.02 1.23
CA CYS A 69 -12.96 -12.43 0.87
C CYS A 69 -12.93 -13.33 2.10
N SER A 70 -12.16 -12.96 3.14
CA SER A 70 -12.06 -13.77 4.36
C SER A 70 -13.40 -13.87 5.10
N ALA A 71 -14.14 -12.77 5.23
CA ALA A 71 -15.47 -12.79 5.81
C ALA A 71 -16.47 -13.59 4.97
N ALA A 72 -16.44 -13.43 3.65
CA ALA A 72 -17.35 -14.16 2.75
C ALA A 72 -17.07 -15.68 2.75
N GLU A 73 -15.81 -16.10 2.79
CA GLU A 73 -15.40 -17.51 2.88
C GLU A 73 -15.93 -18.20 4.15
N THR A 74 -16.21 -17.45 5.22
CA THR A 74 -16.84 -17.98 6.44
C THR A 74 -18.37 -17.95 6.41
N GLY A 75 -18.98 -17.50 5.30
CA GLY A 75 -20.43 -17.49 5.11
C GLY A 75 -21.12 -16.17 5.45
N CYS A 76 -20.40 -15.11 5.82
CA CYS A 76 -20.98 -13.78 5.94
C CYS A 76 -21.51 -13.27 4.60
N THR A 77 -22.58 -12.48 4.60
CA THR A 77 -22.97 -11.66 3.45
C THR A 77 -22.11 -10.40 3.48
N VAL A 78 -21.34 -10.17 2.43
CA VAL A 78 -20.37 -9.08 2.39
C VAL A 78 -20.67 -8.10 1.27
N THR A 79 -20.65 -6.81 1.57
CA THR A 79 -20.67 -5.74 0.57
C THR A 79 -19.39 -4.93 0.69
N LEU A 80 -18.61 -4.88 -0.39
CA LEU A 80 -17.42 -4.05 -0.50
C LEU A 80 -17.76 -2.80 -1.30
N LEU A 81 -17.51 -1.62 -0.72
CA LEU A 81 -17.72 -0.32 -1.35
C LEU A 81 -16.36 0.28 -1.73
N GLU A 82 -16.17 0.60 -3.01
CA GLU A 82 -14.97 1.25 -3.52
C GLU A 82 -15.35 2.51 -4.31
N LYS A 83 -14.73 3.65 -3.99
CA LYS A 83 -15.03 4.92 -4.66
C LYS A 83 -14.47 5.00 -6.07
N GLU A 84 -13.37 4.32 -6.35
CA GLU A 84 -12.81 4.24 -7.69
C GLU A 84 -13.60 3.25 -8.56
N GLN A 85 -13.46 3.38 -9.88
CA GLN A 85 -14.15 2.49 -10.82
C GLN A 85 -13.60 1.06 -10.80
N GLU A 86 -12.44 0.85 -10.20
CA GLU A 86 -11.75 -0.43 -10.20
C GLU A 86 -11.19 -0.77 -8.81
N LEU A 87 -11.24 -2.07 -8.46
CA LEU A 87 -10.66 -2.59 -7.24
C LEU A 87 -9.14 -2.69 -7.32
N GLY A 88 -8.47 -2.74 -6.18
CA GLY A 88 -7.04 -2.99 -6.04
C GLY A 88 -6.26 -1.84 -5.40
N GLY A 89 -6.79 -0.62 -5.37
CA GLY A 89 -6.15 0.54 -4.75
C GLY A 89 -4.69 0.73 -5.20
N TRP A 90 -3.76 0.91 -4.27
CA TRP A 90 -2.33 1.04 -4.56
C TRP A 90 -1.73 -0.15 -5.32
N LEU A 91 -2.20 -1.39 -5.07
CA LEU A 91 -1.72 -2.57 -5.79
C LEU A 91 -1.98 -2.47 -7.29
N ARG A 92 -3.11 -1.88 -7.70
CA ARG A 92 -3.45 -1.66 -9.12
C ARG A 92 -2.47 -0.68 -9.78
N LEU A 93 -2.08 0.37 -9.07
CA LEU A 93 -1.12 1.34 -9.58
C LEU A 93 0.28 0.71 -9.67
N LEU A 94 0.72 0.01 -8.62
CA LEU A 94 2.00 -0.72 -8.62
C LEU A 94 2.08 -1.81 -9.70
N ALA A 95 0.97 -2.43 -10.06
CA ALA A 95 0.91 -3.43 -11.11
C ALA A 95 1.20 -2.87 -12.52
N LYS A 96 1.23 -1.54 -12.69
CA LYS A 96 1.61 -0.87 -13.93
C LYS A 96 3.12 -0.65 -14.05
N VAL A 97 3.86 -0.70 -12.95
CA VAL A 97 5.31 -0.55 -12.92
C VAL A 97 5.96 -1.81 -13.53
N PRO A 98 6.79 -1.69 -14.59
CA PRO A 98 7.33 -2.85 -15.31
C PRO A 98 8.09 -3.83 -14.40
N GLU A 99 8.94 -3.32 -13.52
CA GLU A 99 9.78 -4.08 -12.60
C GLU A 99 8.93 -4.81 -11.53
N LYS A 100 7.69 -4.37 -11.31
CA LYS A 100 6.74 -4.92 -10.33
C LYS A 100 5.73 -5.91 -10.92
N PHE A 101 6.07 -6.63 -11.98
CA PHE A 101 5.16 -7.54 -12.70
C PHE A 101 4.46 -8.58 -11.80
N ARG A 102 5.05 -8.94 -10.65
CA ARG A 102 4.42 -9.83 -9.65
C ARG A 102 3.20 -9.22 -8.99
N MET A 103 3.11 -7.89 -8.90
CA MET A 103 1.93 -7.18 -8.37
C MET A 103 0.71 -7.38 -9.26
N LYS A 104 0.91 -7.44 -10.59
CA LYS A 104 -0.16 -7.75 -11.56
C LYS A 104 -0.76 -9.14 -11.30
N ARG A 105 0.08 -10.13 -11.00
CA ARG A 105 -0.38 -11.50 -10.68
C ARG A 105 -1.13 -11.54 -9.35
N LEU A 106 -0.68 -10.81 -8.34
CA LEU A 106 -1.35 -10.72 -7.04
C LEU A 106 -2.72 -10.04 -7.19
N LEU A 107 -2.79 -8.94 -7.93
CA LEU A 107 -4.06 -8.26 -8.22
C LEU A 107 -5.05 -9.20 -8.89
N ALA A 108 -4.63 -9.87 -9.96
CA ALA A 108 -5.48 -10.82 -10.69
C ALA A 108 -5.99 -11.94 -9.77
N TRP A 109 -5.14 -12.44 -8.88
CA TRP A 109 -5.52 -13.46 -7.90
C TRP A 109 -6.60 -12.95 -6.92
N PHE A 110 -6.46 -11.73 -6.38
CA PHE A 110 -7.46 -11.14 -5.49
C PHE A 110 -8.81 -10.95 -6.17
N LEU A 111 -8.80 -10.43 -7.40
CA LEU A 111 -10.03 -10.20 -8.17
C LEU A 111 -10.74 -11.51 -8.47
N GLN A 112 -9.99 -12.54 -8.92
CA GLN A 112 -10.57 -13.87 -9.17
C GLN A 112 -11.11 -14.52 -7.89
N ARG A 113 -10.45 -14.33 -6.74
CA ARG A 113 -10.92 -14.85 -5.44
C ARG A 113 -12.25 -14.19 -5.07
N ALA A 114 -12.36 -12.87 -5.22
CA ALA A 114 -13.59 -12.13 -4.93
C ALA A 114 -14.74 -12.56 -5.85
N GLU A 115 -14.48 -12.70 -7.15
CA GLU A 115 -15.49 -13.09 -8.15
C GLU A 115 -16.12 -14.47 -7.89
N LYS A 116 -15.35 -15.41 -7.33
CA LYS A 116 -15.84 -16.76 -7.00
C LYS A 116 -16.80 -16.81 -5.82
N LEU A 117 -16.88 -15.76 -5.01
CA LEU A 117 -17.67 -15.71 -3.78
C LEU A 117 -19.05 -15.11 -4.04
N LYS A 118 -20.07 -15.97 -4.15
CA LYS A 118 -21.47 -15.56 -4.46
C LYS A 118 -22.12 -14.67 -3.39
N ASN A 119 -21.60 -14.70 -2.17
CA ASN A 119 -22.05 -13.90 -1.02
C ASN A 119 -21.20 -12.64 -0.79
N LEU A 120 -20.36 -12.27 -1.76
CA LEU A 120 -19.60 -11.03 -1.81
C LEU A 120 -20.07 -10.18 -2.99
N ALA A 121 -20.60 -8.99 -2.70
CA ALA A 121 -20.89 -7.96 -3.69
C ALA A 121 -19.82 -6.87 -3.65
N CYS A 122 -19.17 -6.61 -4.77
CA CYS A 122 -18.20 -5.51 -4.92
C CYS A 122 -18.84 -4.38 -5.73
N LEU A 123 -19.05 -3.23 -5.09
CA LEU A 123 -19.66 -2.04 -5.69
C LEU A 123 -18.57 -0.98 -5.89
N THR A 124 -18.19 -0.75 -7.14
CA THR A 124 -17.19 0.25 -7.55
C THR A 124 -17.86 1.55 -8.00
N GLY A 125 -17.13 2.68 -7.98
CA GLY A 125 -17.67 4.01 -8.25
C GLY A 125 -18.62 4.50 -7.16
N VAL A 126 -18.56 3.92 -5.96
CA VAL A 126 -19.49 4.19 -4.86
C VAL A 126 -18.75 4.77 -3.66
N THR A 127 -19.04 6.03 -3.35
CA THR A 127 -18.59 6.65 -2.10
C THR A 127 -19.41 6.11 -0.93
N ALA A 128 -18.73 5.65 0.11
CA ALA A 128 -19.35 5.13 1.32
C ALA A 128 -19.81 6.29 2.22
N THR A 129 -21.10 6.63 2.14
CA THR A 129 -21.77 7.54 3.08
C THR A 129 -22.45 6.75 4.20
N PRO A 130 -22.76 7.38 5.36
CA PRO A 130 -23.48 6.70 6.44
C PRO A 130 -24.74 6.00 5.97
N GLU A 131 -25.57 6.69 5.19
CA GLU A 131 -26.85 6.16 4.69
C GLU A 131 -26.65 4.92 3.80
N ARG A 132 -25.64 4.97 2.92
CA ARG A 132 -25.30 3.82 2.06
C ARG A 132 -24.80 2.64 2.85
N ILE A 133 -23.95 2.87 3.84
CA ILE A 133 -23.46 1.81 4.73
C ILE A 133 -24.63 1.17 5.48
N LEU A 134 -25.47 2.00 6.11
CA LEU A 134 -26.62 1.55 6.91
C LEU A 134 -27.68 0.81 6.10
N ALA A 135 -27.83 1.14 4.81
CA ALA A 135 -28.77 0.45 3.90
C ALA A 135 -28.48 -1.07 3.80
N PHE A 136 -27.23 -1.50 3.99
CA PHE A 136 -26.86 -2.92 4.01
C PHE A 136 -27.07 -3.60 5.36
N LYS A 137 -27.54 -2.87 6.39
CA LYS A 137 -27.77 -3.38 7.75
C LYS A 137 -26.58 -4.18 8.28
N PRO A 138 -25.38 -3.55 8.34
CA PRO A 138 -24.17 -4.26 8.74
C PRO A 138 -24.17 -4.60 10.23
N ASP A 139 -23.63 -5.76 10.58
CA ASP A 139 -23.24 -6.12 11.93
C ASP A 139 -21.82 -5.61 12.25
N LEU A 140 -20.98 -5.52 11.20
CA LEU A 140 -19.62 -5.02 11.26
C LEU A 140 -19.30 -4.17 10.04
N VAL A 141 -18.71 -2.99 10.25
CA VAL A 141 -18.11 -2.17 9.21
C VAL A 141 -16.61 -2.26 9.33
N VAL A 142 -15.93 -2.62 8.22
CA VAL A 142 -14.47 -2.67 8.12
C VAL A 142 -14.01 -1.49 7.27
N TRP A 143 -13.30 -0.54 7.91
CA TRP A 143 -12.80 0.65 7.23
C TRP A 143 -11.37 0.49 6.81
N CYS A 144 -11.08 0.57 5.51
CA CYS A 144 -9.77 0.34 4.91
C CYS A 144 -9.54 1.17 3.65
N THR A 145 -9.87 2.47 3.72
CA THR A 145 -9.73 3.43 2.62
C THR A 145 -8.28 3.80 2.29
N GLY A 146 -7.33 3.26 3.07
CA GLY A 146 -5.91 3.35 2.80
C GLY A 146 -5.26 4.67 3.22
N SER A 147 -4.20 5.01 2.54
CA SER A 147 -3.34 6.17 2.79
C SER A 147 -3.22 7.06 1.56
N GLU A 148 -2.63 8.22 1.77
CA GLU A 148 -2.25 9.16 0.73
C GLU A 148 -0.80 9.64 0.97
N PRO A 149 -0.10 10.19 -0.01
CA PRO A 149 1.23 10.74 0.17
C PRO A 149 1.25 11.80 1.28
N ALA A 150 2.31 11.77 2.10
CA ALA A 150 2.53 12.80 3.09
C ALA A 150 3.23 14.00 2.45
N HIS A 151 2.68 15.18 2.68
CA HIS A 151 3.27 16.44 2.22
C HIS A 151 3.68 17.25 3.46
N PRO A 152 4.93 17.07 3.96
CA PRO A 152 5.44 17.88 5.06
C PRO A 152 5.53 19.36 4.68
N PRO A 153 5.59 20.27 5.65
CA PRO A 153 5.60 21.72 5.39
C PRO A 153 6.98 22.19 4.87
N ILE A 154 7.36 21.69 3.69
CA ILE A 154 8.56 22.12 2.97
C ILE A 154 8.15 23.29 2.08
N PRO A 155 8.77 24.48 2.19
CA PRO A 155 8.51 25.62 1.33
C PRO A 155 8.55 25.26 -0.15
N GLY A 156 7.53 25.64 -0.90
CA GLY A 156 7.38 25.39 -2.32
C GLY A 156 6.86 23.99 -2.70
N LEU A 157 6.81 23.00 -1.78
CA LEU A 157 6.40 21.64 -2.12
C LEU A 157 4.96 21.58 -2.64
N VAL A 158 4.00 22.11 -1.90
CA VAL A 158 2.57 22.00 -2.23
C VAL A 158 2.25 22.79 -3.49
N GLU A 159 2.85 23.96 -3.64
CA GLU A 159 2.70 24.84 -4.80
C GLU A 159 3.15 24.12 -6.09
N HIS A 160 4.31 23.47 -6.05
CA HIS A 160 4.87 22.75 -7.21
C HIS A 160 4.14 21.43 -7.50
N LEU A 161 3.64 20.73 -6.49
CA LEU A 161 2.80 19.54 -6.68
C LEU A 161 1.47 19.86 -7.38
N SER A 162 0.94 21.07 -7.19
CA SER A 162 -0.34 21.51 -7.72
C SER A 162 -0.23 22.19 -9.10
N ALA A 163 0.99 22.40 -9.61
CA ALA A 163 1.21 23.09 -10.87
C ALA A 163 0.72 22.25 -12.06
N GLU A 164 0.18 22.93 -13.08
CA GLU A 164 -0.12 22.33 -14.37
C GLU A 164 1.20 21.87 -15.02
N ASN A 165 1.24 20.64 -15.54
CA ASN A 165 2.48 20.01 -16.04
C ASN A 165 3.59 19.87 -15.01
N ALA A 166 3.25 19.58 -13.76
CA ALA A 166 4.16 19.51 -12.64
C ALA A 166 5.41 18.69 -12.95
N ARG A 167 6.57 19.30 -12.72
CA ARG A 167 7.88 18.63 -12.68
C ARG A 167 8.14 18.04 -11.29
N VAL A 168 7.45 18.54 -10.28
CA VAL A 168 7.47 17.99 -8.92
C VAL A 168 6.23 17.11 -8.73
N MET A 169 6.44 15.88 -8.34
CA MET A 169 5.37 14.88 -8.15
C MET A 169 5.55 14.15 -6.84
N ASP A 170 4.45 13.71 -6.26
CA ASP A 170 4.48 12.67 -5.23
C ASP A 170 4.43 11.26 -5.88
N VAL A 171 4.44 10.22 -5.05
CA VAL A 171 4.40 8.85 -5.54
C VAL A 171 3.12 8.51 -6.31
N LEU A 172 1.99 9.14 -6.02
CA LEU A 172 0.76 8.97 -6.81
C LEU A 172 0.89 9.65 -8.18
N GLY A 173 1.45 10.84 -8.23
CA GLY A 173 1.77 11.55 -9.45
C GLY A 173 2.70 10.72 -10.36
N TRP A 174 3.75 10.13 -9.79
CA TRP A 174 4.63 9.19 -10.49
C TRP A 174 3.85 8.00 -11.06
N LEU A 175 3.12 7.26 -10.23
CA LEU A 175 2.38 6.06 -10.65
C LEU A 175 1.29 6.35 -11.69
N ARG A 176 0.69 7.53 -11.68
CA ARG A 176 -0.30 7.96 -12.67
C ARG A 176 0.34 8.43 -13.98
N SER A 177 1.59 8.83 -13.94
CA SER A 177 2.35 9.37 -15.08
C SER A 177 3.35 8.38 -15.68
N LEU A 178 3.35 7.11 -15.30
CA LEU A 178 4.33 6.10 -15.71
C LEU A 178 4.52 6.03 -17.24
N GLU A 179 3.42 6.06 -18.00
CA GLU A 179 3.48 6.01 -19.47
C GLU A 179 4.25 7.19 -20.05
N ARG A 180 3.97 8.41 -19.56
CA ARG A 180 4.70 9.62 -19.96
C ARG A 180 6.16 9.61 -19.50
N LEU A 181 6.41 9.09 -18.29
CA LEU A 181 7.75 9.10 -17.67
C LEU A 181 8.66 7.98 -18.18
N SER A 182 8.10 6.90 -18.73
CA SER A 182 8.89 5.78 -19.27
C SER A 182 9.77 6.12 -20.47
N VAL A 183 9.48 7.21 -21.15
CA VAL A 183 10.27 7.69 -22.31
C VAL A 183 11.27 8.80 -21.95
N VAL A 184 11.31 9.21 -20.68
CA VAL A 184 12.22 10.25 -20.17
C VAL A 184 13.62 9.68 -20.04
N LYS A 185 14.61 10.37 -20.66
CA LYS A 185 16.03 9.97 -20.67
C LYS A 185 16.94 11.19 -20.55
N GLY A 186 18.14 10.98 -19.98
CA GLY A 186 19.17 12.01 -19.87
C GLY A 186 18.75 13.20 -19.02
N LYS A 187 17.88 12.99 -18.01
CA LYS A 187 17.30 14.02 -17.17
C LYS A 187 17.87 13.97 -15.75
N GLU A 188 17.89 15.13 -15.09
CA GLU A 188 18.24 15.28 -13.69
C GLU A 188 17.00 14.97 -12.84
N ILE A 189 17.03 13.89 -12.08
CA ILE A 189 15.95 13.40 -11.24
C ILE A 189 16.35 13.54 -9.78
N VAL A 190 15.61 14.32 -9.01
CA VAL A 190 15.85 14.47 -7.56
C VAL A 190 14.74 13.77 -6.77
N LEU A 191 15.13 12.88 -5.88
CA LEU A 191 14.22 12.13 -5.00
C LEU A 191 14.32 12.68 -3.56
N ALA A 192 13.22 13.20 -3.06
CA ALA A 192 13.06 13.61 -1.68
C ALA A 192 12.67 12.40 -0.82
N GLY A 193 13.61 11.89 -0.04
CA GLY A 193 13.51 10.66 0.75
C GLY A 193 14.23 9.48 0.11
N GLY A 194 14.78 8.59 0.93
CA GLY A 194 15.53 7.37 0.54
C GLY A 194 14.91 6.08 1.08
N GLY A 195 13.60 6.11 1.38
CA GLY A 195 12.86 4.92 1.80
C GLY A 195 12.56 3.94 0.66
N PRO A 196 11.88 2.79 0.93
CA PRO A 196 11.62 1.77 -0.08
C PRO A 196 10.92 2.28 -1.34
N VAL A 197 9.99 3.22 -1.20
CA VAL A 197 9.28 3.82 -2.33
C VAL A 197 10.20 4.67 -3.20
N ALA A 198 11.08 5.46 -2.57
CA ALA A 198 12.07 6.25 -3.29
C ALA A 198 13.03 5.36 -4.10
N LEU A 199 13.40 4.21 -3.55
CA LEU A 199 14.27 3.25 -4.25
C LEU A 199 13.57 2.62 -5.46
N ASP A 200 12.27 2.35 -5.40
CA ASP A 200 11.49 1.90 -6.56
C ASP A 200 11.44 2.99 -7.65
N VAL A 201 11.31 4.27 -7.28
CA VAL A 201 11.37 5.40 -8.23
C VAL A 201 12.78 5.56 -8.80
N ALA A 202 13.81 5.40 -7.96
CA ALA A 202 15.21 5.47 -8.38
C ALA A 202 15.55 4.39 -9.41
N GLU A 203 15.14 3.13 -9.16
CA GLU A 203 15.28 2.01 -10.11
C GLU A 203 14.66 2.36 -11.46
N PHE A 204 13.40 2.81 -11.48
CA PHE A 204 12.68 3.16 -12.68
C PHE A 204 13.40 4.22 -13.54
N PHE A 205 13.96 5.27 -12.93
CA PHE A 205 14.64 6.32 -13.69
C PHE A 205 16.09 5.98 -14.02
N ALA A 206 16.82 5.33 -13.12
CA ALA A 206 18.20 4.93 -13.34
C ALA A 206 18.31 3.91 -14.50
N GLU A 207 17.43 2.93 -14.57
CA GLU A 207 17.39 1.96 -15.67
C GLU A 207 16.95 2.58 -17.03
N ASN A 208 16.35 3.78 -16.99
CA ASN A 208 15.99 4.56 -18.18
C ASN A 208 17.01 5.67 -18.52
N ASP A 209 18.28 5.49 -18.17
CA ASP A 209 19.39 6.37 -18.50
C ASP A 209 19.21 7.82 -18.00
N ASN A 210 18.68 8.02 -16.80
CA ASN A 210 18.58 9.32 -16.13
C ASN A 210 19.60 9.44 -14.99
N HIS A 211 19.99 10.68 -14.65
CA HIS A 211 20.83 10.99 -13.49
C HIS A 211 19.97 11.11 -12.24
N VAL A 212 20.13 10.18 -11.29
CA VAL A 212 19.32 10.13 -10.08
C VAL A 212 20.10 10.65 -8.88
N THR A 213 19.53 11.61 -8.17
CA THR A 213 20.02 12.09 -6.87
C THR A 213 18.98 11.79 -5.79
N ILE A 214 19.38 11.03 -4.77
CA ILE A 214 18.54 10.70 -3.60
C ILE A 214 18.96 11.58 -2.43
N VAL A 215 18.02 12.30 -1.82
CA VAL A 215 18.22 13.10 -0.62
C VAL A 215 17.51 12.44 0.56
N GLU A 216 18.27 11.97 1.54
CA GLU A 216 17.75 11.25 2.72
C GLU A 216 18.21 11.93 4.02
N LEU A 217 17.27 12.20 4.92
CA LEU A 217 17.53 12.79 6.22
C LEU A 217 18.30 11.84 7.15
N LEU A 218 18.06 10.55 7.04
CA LEU A 218 18.71 9.52 7.84
C LEU A 218 20.13 9.23 7.31
N PRO A 219 21.01 8.61 8.13
CA PRO A 219 22.37 8.30 7.71
C PRO A 219 22.46 7.16 6.68
N GLN A 220 21.36 6.53 6.30
CA GLN A 220 21.33 5.45 5.31
C GLN A 220 19.96 5.39 4.59
N ILE A 221 19.99 4.95 3.33
CA ILE A 221 18.80 4.67 2.52
C ILE A 221 18.25 3.25 2.78
N GLY A 222 17.05 2.97 2.31
CA GLY A 222 16.43 1.63 2.37
C GLY A 222 15.99 1.20 3.77
N GLY A 223 15.64 2.15 4.63
CA GLY A 223 15.12 1.85 5.96
C GLY A 223 13.95 0.86 5.93
N GLY A 224 13.97 -0.16 6.80
CA GLY A 224 12.92 -1.17 6.89
C GLY A 224 13.04 -2.35 5.90
N GLN A 225 13.86 -2.26 4.85
CA GLN A 225 14.11 -3.37 3.92
C GLN A 225 14.98 -4.47 4.55
N ASP A 226 14.97 -5.66 3.93
CA ASP A 226 15.90 -6.74 4.24
C ASP A 226 17.29 -6.46 3.65
N GLY A 227 18.30 -7.21 4.12
CA GLY A 227 19.70 -6.99 3.71
C GLY A 227 19.96 -7.26 2.23
N PHE A 228 19.28 -8.24 1.64
CA PHE A 228 19.44 -8.55 0.20
C PHE A 228 18.82 -7.46 -0.68
N SER A 229 17.64 -6.96 -0.32
CA SER A 229 17.02 -5.84 -1.03
C SER A 229 17.88 -4.58 -0.95
N ARG A 230 18.44 -4.27 0.22
CA ARG A 230 19.37 -3.12 0.36
C ARG A 230 20.64 -3.28 -0.47
N GLN A 231 21.20 -4.48 -0.52
CA GLN A 231 22.37 -4.77 -1.34
C GLN A 231 22.06 -4.62 -2.83
N TYR A 232 20.94 -5.17 -3.28
CA TYR A 232 20.48 -5.01 -4.67
C TYR A 232 20.37 -3.54 -5.08
N PHE A 233 19.69 -2.71 -4.29
CA PHE A 233 19.56 -1.29 -4.62
C PHE A 233 20.89 -0.54 -4.57
N ARG A 234 21.80 -0.90 -3.67
CA ARG A 234 23.14 -0.31 -3.64
C ARG A 234 23.89 -0.59 -4.94
N GLU A 235 23.95 -1.85 -5.36
CA GLU A 235 24.63 -2.26 -6.60
C GLU A 235 24.00 -1.61 -7.83
N LEU A 236 22.68 -1.53 -7.88
CA LEU A 236 21.95 -0.88 -8.96
C LEU A 236 22.28 0.62 -9.03
N LEU A 237 22.21 1.33 -7.92
CA LEU A 237 22.51 2.76 -7.86
C LEU A 237 23.98 3.07 -8.19
N GLU A 238 24.93 2.25 -7.72
CA GLU A 238 26.35 2.34 -8.08
C GLU A 238 26.55 2.12 -9.58
N LYS A 239 25.94 1.09 -10.16
CA LYS A 239 26.01 0.78 -11.60
C LYS A 239 25.56 1.96 -12.47
N HIS A 240 24.54 2.68 -12.03
CA HIS A 240 23.98 3.81 -12.77
C HIS A 240 24.54 5.18 -12.30
N ASN A 241 25.62 5.20 -11.50
CA ASN A 241 26.27 6.41 -10.99
C ASN A 241 25.31 7.38 -10.28
N ALA A 242 24.31 6.85 -9.56
CA ALA A 242 23.38 7.68 -8.80
C ALA A 242 24.08 8.38 -7.62
N THR A 243 23.69 9.63 -7.37
CA THR A 243 24.19 10.40 -6.22
C THR A 243 23.30 10.14 -5.00
N ILE A 244 23.92 9.79 -3.86
CA ILE A 244 23.19 9.54 -2.60
C ILE A 244 23.66 10.55 -1.55
N LEU A 245 22.77 11.43 -1.10
CA LEU A 245 23.00 12.44 -0.08
C LEU A 245 22.26 12.03 1.18
N THR A 246 22.90 11.25 2.04
CA THR A 246 22.38 10.91 3.39
C THR A 246 22.69 12.01 4.39
N SER A 247 21.98 12.03 5.52
CA SER A 247 22.10 13.09 6.54
C SER A 247 21.88 14.50 5.95
N HIS A 248 21.04 14.61 4.92
CA HIS A 248 20.68 15.88 4.30
C HIS A 248 19.19 16.16 4.48
N ARG A 249 18.87 17.39 4.86
CA ARG A 249 17.50 17.90 5.00
C ARG A 249 17.12 18.67 3.73
N ILE A 250 15.88 18.51 3.27
CA ILE A 250 15.29 19.36 2.24
C ILE A 250 14.76 20.62 2.91
N GLU A 251 15.22 21.77 2.47
CA GLU A 251 14.87 23.09 3.01
C GLU A 251 13.74 23.76 2.20
N ALA A 252 13.78 23.59 0.86
CA ALA A 252 12.78 24.18 -0.02
C ALA A 252 12.80 23.48 -1.41
N ILE A 253 11.72 23.68 -2.14
CA ILE A 253 11.63 23.35 -3.57
C ILE A 253 11.31 24.66 -4.31
N THR A 254 12.13 24.99 -5.30
CA THR A 254 11.95 26.17 -6.15
C THR A 254 11.69 25.74 -7.59
N ASP A 255 11.43 26.67 -8.51
CA ASP A 255 11.27 26.37 -9.93
C ASP A 255 12.53 25.75 -10.56
N GLU A 256 13.71 25.98 -9.99
CA GLU A 256 15.00 25.61 -10.58
C GLU A 256 15.71 24.47 -9.84
N ALA A 257 15.51 24.36 -8.50
CA ALA A 257 16.28 23.46 -7.69
C ALA A 257 15.53 22.95 -6.44
N VAL A 258 15.94 21.75 -5.98
CA VAL A 258 15.68 21.30 -4.61
C VAL A 258 16.82 21.80 -3.72
N VAL A 259 16.48 22.60 -2.73
CA VAL A 259 17.44 23.19 -1.79
C VAL A 259 17.61 22.22 -0.61
N VAL A 260 18.85 21.85 -0.34
CA VAL A 260 19.17 20.88 0.73
C VAL A 260 20.25 21.44 1.66
N SER A 261 20.28 20.96 2.90
CA SER A 261 21.34 21.25 3.86
C SER A 261 21.88 19.96 4.50
N GLY A 262 23.19 19.92 4.74
CA GLY A 262 23.93 18.85 5.38
C GLY A 262 25.15 19.40 6.13
N GLU A 263 26.07 18.52 6.55
CA GLU A 263 27.29 18.95 7.27
C GLU A 263 28.15 19.93 6.44
N ALA A 264 28.19 19.76 5.12
CA ALA A 264 28.92 20.65 4.20
C ALA A 264 28.20 21.98 3.90
N GLY A 265 27.07 22.27 4.57
CA GLY A 265 26.26 23.45 4.38
C GLY A 265 25.12 23.28 3.39
N ARG A 266 24.61 24.43 2.90
CA ARG A 266 23.48 24.49 1.97
C ARG A 266 23.94 24.24 0.53
N ARG A 267 23.13 23.47 -0.23
CA ARG A 267 23.35 23.16 -1.65
C ARG A 267 22.04 23.29 -2.41
N GLU A 268 22.12 23.62 -3.68
CA GLU A 268 21.02 23.63 -4.62
C GLU A 268 21.23 22.49 -5.64
N LEU A 269 20.22 21.66 -5.80
CA LEU A 269 20.20 20.51 -6.70
C LEU A 269 19.26 20.83 -7.85
N PRO A 270 19.77 21.24 -9.04
CA PRO A 270 18.93 21.44 -10.21
C PRO A 270 18.18 20.16 -10.59
N TYR A 271 16.98 20.27 -11.12
CA TYR A 271 16.19 19.13 -11.54
C TYR A 271 15.37 19.40 -12.81
N ASP A 272 15.21 18.36 -13.62
CA ASP A 272 14.16 18.26 -14.62
C ASP A 272 12.86 17.74 -14.00
N TYR A 273 12.98 16.75 -13.08
CA TYR A 273 11.88 16.22 -12.29
C TYR A 273 12.31 15.99 -10.83
N ALA A 274 11.40 16.27 -9.91
CA ALA A 274 11.59 15.95 -8.49
C ALA A 274 10.43 15.11 -7.97
N PHE A 275 10.72 14.10 -7.14
CA PHE A 275 9.70 13.20 -6.59
C PHE A 275 9.72 13.20 -5.06
N CYS A 276 8.56 13.53 -4.47
CA CYS A 276 8.36 13.53 -3.04
C CYS A 276 7.99 12.12 -2.56
N CYS A 277 8.95 11.44 -1.92
CA CYS A 277 8.82 10.08 -1.35
C CYS A 277 8.94 10.11 0.18
N LEU A 278 8.31 11.10 0.82
CA LEU A 278 8.47 11.42 2.25
C LEU A 278 7.45 10.67 3.13
N GLY A 279 6.98 9.54 2.67
CA GLY A 279 6.08 8.68 3.41
C GLY A 279 4.61 8.85 3.03
N LEU A 280 3.76 8.17 3.81
CA LEU A 280 2.32 8.13 3.63
C LEU A 280 1.63 8.56 4.92
N ARG A 281 0.43 9.12 4.82
CA ARG A 281 -0.46 9.38 5.95
C ARG A 281 -1.77 8.64 5.77
N ALA A 282 -2.37 8.20 6.86
CA ALA A 282 -3.69 7.58 6.85
C ALA A 282 -4.74 8.58 6.32
N LYS A 283 -5.66 8.10 5.49
CA LYS A 283 -6.86 8.89 5.16
C LYS A 283 -7.79 8.91 6.37
N PRO A 284 -8.21 10.08 6.83
CA PRO A 284 -9.12 10.17 7.98
C PRO A 284 -10.45 9.48 7.65
N ILE A 285 -11.07 8.89 8.68
CA ILE A 285 -12.46 8.47 8.61
C ILE A 285 -13.32 9.72 8.79
N ASP A 286 -14.37 9.83 8.00
CA ASP A 286 -15.34 10.92 8.19
C ASP A 286 -15.98 10.78 9.57
N VAL A 287 -15.96 11.85 10.34
CA VAL A 287 -16.49 11.88 11.71
C VAL A 287 -17.99 11.53 11.71
N THR A 288 -18.73 11.99 10.70
CA THR A 288 -20.17 11.68 10.57
C THR A 288 -20.43 10.19 10.43
N VAL A 289 -19.57 9.47 9.71
CA VAL A 289 -19.67 7.99 9.63
C VAL A 289 -19.45 7.35 11.00
N CYS A 290 -18.45 7.80 11.76
CA CYS A 290 -18.18 7.26 13.10
C CYS A 290 -19.35 7.49 14.06
N GLU A 291 -19.93 8.69 14.04
CA GLU A 291 -21.06 9.09 14.90
C GLU A 291 -22.31 8.27 14.57
N GLU A 292 -22.69 8.19 13.31
CA GLU A 292 -23.88 7.46 12.86
C GLU A 292 -23.78 5.96 13.17
N LEU A 293 -22.62 5.32 12.94
CA LEU A 293 -22.41 3.92 13.26
C LEU A 293 -22.48 3.68 14.79
N THR A 294 -21.96 4.62 15.58
CA THR A 294 -21.99 4.55 17.04
C THR A 294 -23.43 4.66 17.55
N VAL A 295 -24.21 5.61 17.04
CA VAL A 295 -25.64 5.77 17.39
C VAL A 295 -26.43 4.50 17.06
N CYS A 296 -26.14 3.85 15.93
CA CYS A 296 -26.77 2.60 15.53
C CYS A 296 -26.23 1.36 16.26
N GLY A 297 -25.24 1.48 17.15
CA GLY A 297 -24.60 0.36 17.86
C GLY A 297 -23.80 -0.57 16.95
N ILE A 298 -23.42 -0.11 15.74
CA ILE A 298 -22.68 -0.89 14.75
C ILE A 298 -21.17 -0.81 15.05
N GLN A 299 -20.52 -1.96 15.05
CA GLN A 299 -19.06 -2.00 15.28
C GLN A 299 -18.30 -1.53 14.07
N LEU A 300 -17.33 -0.64 14.29
CA LEU A 300 -16.38 -0.15 13.29
C LEU A 300 -14.99 -0.72 13.57
N LEU A 301 -14.38 -1.36 12.58
CA LEU A 301 -13.02 -1.89 12.63
C LEU A 301 -12.17 -1.18 11.57
N CYS A 302 -11.20 -0.36 12.00
CA CYS A 302 -10.25 0.28 11.11
C CYS A 302 -9.00 -0.60 10.91
N ILE A 303 -8.64 -0.89 9.65
CA ILE A 303 -7.52 -1.77 9.29
C ILE A 303 -6.64 -1.18 8.17
N GLY A 304 -5.46 -1.77 8.02
CA GLY A 304 -4.50 -1.38 6.99
C GLY A 304 -4.01 0.05 7.17
N ASP A 305 -3.67 0.69 6.06
CA ASP A 305 -3.11 2.05 6.07
C ASP A 305 -4.08 3.12 6.56
N SER A 306 -5.38 2.85 6.59
CA SER A 306 -6.36 3.75 7.23
C SER A 306 -6.17 3.86 8.74
N LYS A 307 -5.67 2.79 9.36
CA LYS A 307 -5.30 2.77 10.77
C LYS A 307 -3.92 3.41 10.97
N GLN A 308 -2.97 2.96 10.20
CA GLN A 308 -1.59 3.44 10.19
C GLN A 308 -0.89 2.93 8.92
N PRO A 309 -0.29 3.81 8.10
CA PRO A 309 0.52 3.38 6.96
C PRO A 309 1.68 2.50 7.38
N ARG A 310 1.74 1.30 6.79
CA ARG A 310 2.75 0.28 7.05
C ARG A 310 3.02 -0.53 5.79
N LEU A 311 3.50 -1.76 5.95
CA LEU A 311 3.75 -2.66 4.83
C LEU A 311 2.43 -3.32 4.36
N MET A 312 2.39 -3.71 3.09
CA MET A 312 1.30 -4.53 2.53
C MET A 312 1.03 -5.79 3.38
N TYR A 313 2.07 -6.33 4.01
CA TYR A 313 2.01 -7.43 4.97
C TYR A 313 0.99 -7.15 6.09
N ASP A 314 1.08 -5.98 6.72
CA ASP A 314 0.21 -5.62 7.85
C ASP A 314 -1.25 -5.49 7.40
N GLY A 315 -1.48 -4.84 6.25
CA GLY A 315 -2.83 -4.68 5.70
C GLY A 315 -3.49 -6.02 5.35
N ILE A 316 -2.77 -6.95 4.74
CA ILE A 316 -3.29 -8.28 4.40
C ILE A 316 -3.53 -9.10 5.67
N LEU A 317 -2.63 -9.05 6.65
CA LEU A 317 -2.80 -9.76 7.92
C LEU A 317 -4.01 -9.23 8.69
N GLU A 318 -4.16 -7.91 8.82
CA GLU A 318 -5.32 -7.30 9.48
C GLU A 318 -6.63 -7.60 8.73
N GLY A 319 -6.60 -7.62 7.39
CA GLY A 319 -7.73 -8.06 6.57
C GLY A 319 -8.15 -9.51 6.88
N ARG A 320 -7.18 -10.42 7.01
CA ARG A 320 -7.46 -11.81 7.40
C ARG A 320 -8.01 -11.90 8.83
N ASN A 321 -7.52 -11.11 9.75
CA ASN A 321 -7.91 -11.10 11.16
C ASN A 321 -9.33 -10.55 11.42
N VAL A 322 -10.05 -10.09 10.39
CA VAL A 322 -11.49 -9.80 10.49
C VAL A 322 -12.28 -11.02 11.01
N ILE A 323 -11.82 -12.24 10.68
CA ILE A 323 -12.41 -13.49 11.23
C ILE A 323 -12.34 -13.51 12.76
N GLU A 324 -11.22 -13.09 13.35
CA GLU A 324 -11.07 -13.05 14.82
C GLU A 324 -12.00 -12.01 15.44
N ARG A 325 -12.23 -10.88 14.76
CA ARG A 325 -13.23 -9.91 15.21
C ARG A 325 -14.63 -10.49 15.21
N LEU A 326 -15.01 -11.21 14.17
CA LEU A 326 -16.30 -11.88 14.07
C LEU A 326 -16.46 -12.99 15.13
N LYS A 327 -15.38 -13.72 15.46
CA LYS A 327 -15.37 -14.68 16.58
C LYS A 327 -15.65 -13.96 17.91
N ALA A 328 -14.96 -12.85 18.18
CA ALA A 328 -15.16 -12.06 19.40
C ALA A 328 -16.57 -11.48 19.51
N MET A 329 -17.26 -11.26 18.40
CA MET A 329 -18.67 -10.84 18.33
C MET A 329 -19.66 -12.02 18.47
N GLY A 330 -19.18 -13.25 18.65
CA GLY A 330 -20.00 -14.44 18.85
C GLY A 330 -20.68 -14.99 17.58
N TYR A 331 -20.07 -14.76 16.40
CA TYR A 331 -20.59 -15.34 15.14
C TYR A 331 -20.09 -16.76 14.90
N TYR A 332 -19.11 -17.25 15.64
CA TYR A 332 -18.56 -18.61 15.56
C TYR A 332 -18.72 -19.37 16.89
N GLU A 333 -18.58 -20.71 16.87
CA GLU A 333 -18.42 -21.51 18.09
C GLU A 333 -17.04 -21.24 18.70
N ASN A 334 -17.03 -21.12 20.03
CA ASN A 334 -15.82 -21.37 20.78
C ASN A 334 -15.57 -22.87 20.74
N ASN A 335 -14.50 -23.33 20.12
CA ASN A 335 -14.02 -24.69 20.25
C ASN A 335 -13.44 -24.89 21.64
#